data_633da99473f968d8cb4c7d60c3f7c776
#
_entry.id   633da99473f968d8cb4c7d60c3f7c776
#
_cell.length_a   1.000
_cell.length_b   1.000
_cell.length_c   1.000
_cell.angle_alpha   90.00
_cell.angle_beta   90.00
_cell.angle_gamma   90.00
#
_symmetry.space_group_name_H-M   'P 1'
#
loop_
_entity.id
_entity.type
_entity.pdbx_description
1 polymer ?
#
loop_
_entity_poly.entity_id
_entity_poly.type
_entity_poly.pdbx_seq_one_letter_code
_entity_poly.pdbx_strand_id
1 'polypeptide(L)'
;MPNDPPPAYNSHPFNVVIFGESGVGKSSLVNLIAGSPLADTSPDAAACTFASRPYHVVLESCKAYCIWDTIGLNEPEISREDYLRAIKHAYKLIKDLERSGGIHLLLLCMRGRITKSVQQNYRLFVNVLCEKKIPLGVVITHLENEPSMDGWWIANERVFKSYGIATNGHACITTIPGIDGVFKDRKEESREKMRDLLLELTMPTSEGWRRESARTWFTDLMGGMMKMLPGRSRRPTNKELMEKLVRECGFSRKDATAIAGSIEVIREQPESESGSETSGSDDGGS
;
A
#
# COMPACT_ATOMS: atom_id res chain seq x y z
N MET A 1 17.42 -39.55 23.40
CA MET A 1 16.48 -38.59 22.84
C MET A 1 17.22 -37.90 21.70
N PRO A 2 16.86 -38.11 20.42
CA PRO A 2 17.51 -37.38 19.34
C PRO A 2 17.09 -35.90 19.44
N ASN A 3 18.09 -35.01 19.42
CA ASN A 3 17.91 -33.59 19.28
C ASN A 3 17.37 -33.31 17.87
N ASP A 4 16.09 -33.15 17.73
CA ASP A 4 15.54 -32.56 16.50
C ASP A 4 16.11 -31.16 16.36
N PRO A 5 16.71 -30.81 15.20
CA PRO A 5 17.15 -29.47 14.95
C PRO A 5 15.95 -28.53 15.06
N PRO A 6 16.12 -27.31 15.62
CA PRO A 6 15.03 -26.35 15.64
C PRO A 6 14.51 -26.12 14.23
N PRO A 7 13.18 -25.93 14.06
CA PRO A 7 12.58 -25.75 12.75
C PRO A 7 13.33 -24.65 12.01
N ALA A 8 13.72 -24.94 10.76
CA ALA A 8 14.46 -24.02 9.92
C ALA A 8 13.71 -22.68 9.89
N TYR A 9 14.29 -21.67 10.50
CA TYR A 9 13.80 -20.30 10.42
C TYR A 9 13.71 -19.92 8.94
N ASN A 10 12.53 -19.58 8.47
CA ASN A 10 12.37 -19.00 7.15
C ASN A 10 13.35 -17.83 7.02
N SER A 11 14.36 -17.99 6.19
CA SER A 11 15.52 -17.10 6.09
C SER A 11 15.19 -15.72 5.53
N HIS A 12 13.93 -15.48 5.16
CA HIS A 12 13.48 -14.21 4.56
C HIS A 12 12.40 -13.55 5.43
N PRO A 13 12.53 -12.24 5.67
CA PRO A 13 11.51 -11.47 6.39
C PRO A 13 10.21 -11.40 5.58
N PHE A 14 9.07 -11.30 6.27
CA PHE A 14 7.80 -11.03 5.63
C PHE A 14 7.76 -9.59 5.09
N ASN A 15 7.59 -9.42 3.79
CA ASN A 15 7.48 -8.11 3.17
C ASN A 15 6.07 -7.55 3.31
N VAL A 16 5.94 -6.46 4.02
CA VAL A 16 4.69 -5.73 4.27
C VAL A 16 4.76 -4.38 3.59
N VAL A 17 3.82 -4.09 2.70
CA VAL A 17 3.77 -2.80 2.00
C VAL A 17 2.69 -1.94 2.63
N ILE A 18 3.08 -0.82 3.24
CA ILE A 18 2.16 0.19 3.79
C ILE A 18 1.90 1.25 2.73
N PHE A 19 0.63 1.53 2.45
CA PHE A 19 0.23 2.55 1.51
C PHE A 19 -0.98 3.34 2.03
N GLY A 20 -1.24 4.51 1.45
CA GLY A 20 -2.30 5.42 1.89
C GLY A 20 -1.92 6.88 1.64
N GLU A 21 -2.82 7.81 1.92
CA GLU A 21 -2.64 9.24 1.69
C GLU A 21 -1.44 9.83 2.45
N SER A 22 -0.94 10.99 2.02
CA SER A 22 0.06 11.73 2.79
C SER A 22 -0.53 12.17 4.13
N GLY A 23 0.29 12.16 5.18
CA GLY A 23 -0.12 12.63 6.51
C GLY A 23 -1.05 11.70 7.31
N VAL A 24 -1.42 10.52 6.79
CA VAL A 24 -2.28 9.57 7.54
C VAL A 24 -1.54 8.78 8.61
N GLY A 25 -0.24 8.99 8.80
CA GLY A 25 0.52 8.34 9.87
C GLY A 25 1.23 7.05 9.47
N LYS A 26 1.57 6.83 8.19
CA LYS A 26 2.29 5.63 7.72
C LYS A 26 3.64 5.43 8.42
N SER A 27 4.49 6.46 8.45
CA SER A 27 5.79 6.40 9.14
C SER A 27 5.63 6.27 10.67
N SER A 28 4.59 6.89 11.24
CA SER A 28 4.24 6.71 12.66
C SER A 28 3.78 5.28 12.95
N LEU A 29 3.11 4.63 11.99
CA LEU A 29 2.71 3.23 12.08
C LEU A 29 3.95 2.31 12.07
N VAL A 30 4.94 2.59 11.24
CA VAL A 30 6.23 1.86 11.27
C VAL A 30 6.86 1.96 12.66
N ASN A 31 6.92 3.15 13.24
CA ASN A 31 7.48 3.37 14.59
C ASN A 31 6.65 2.67 15.68
N LEU A 32 5.33 2.63 15.55
CA LEU A 32 4.45 1.91 16.47
C LEU A 32 4.75 0.40 16.45
N ILE A 33 4.83 -0.19 15.26
CA ILE A 33 5.13 -1.63 15.08
C ILE A 33 6.52 -1.95 15.62
N ALA A 34 7.50 -1.11 15.33
CA ALA A 34 8.88 -1.31 15.77
C ALA A 34 9.07 -1.10 17.29
N GLY A 35 8.16 -0.36 17.94
CA GLY A 35 8.32 0.05 19.34
C GLY A 35 9.44 1.09 19.58
N SER A 36 10.01 1.63 18.51
CA SER A 36 11.11 2.60 18.56
C SER A 36 11.07 3.55 17.34
N PRO A 37 11.67 4.74 17.40
CA PRO A 37 11.68 5.69 16.30
C PRO A 37 12.65 5.23 15.20
N LEU A 38 12.17 4.38 14.27
CA LEU A 38 12.92 3.94 13.10
C LEU A 38 12.67 4.81 11.87
N ALA A 39 11.45 5.28 11.69
CA ALA A 39 11.04 6.08 10.55
C ALA A 39 10.98 7.56 10.92
N ASP A 40 11.47 8.41 10.02
CA ASP A 40 11.36 9.86 10.17
C ASP A 40 9.86 10.26 10.04
N THR A 41 9.34 10.89 11.08
CA THR A 41 7.96 11.37 11.12
C THR A 41 7.89 12.88 10.90
N SER A 42 8.66 13.41 9.96
CA SER A 42 8.62 14.84 9.66
C SER A 42 7.26 15.24 9.09
N PRO A 43 6.68 16.37 9.57
CA PRO A 43 5.45 16.91 9.02
C PRO A 43 5.65 17.62 7.67
N ASP A 44 6.86 17.57 7.10
CA ASP A 44 7.16 18.26 5.85
C ASP A 44 6.31 17.71 4.69
N ALA A 45 5.33 18.52 4.34
CA ALA A 45 4.44 18.35 3.18
C ALA A 45 5.18 18.51 1.84
N ALA A 46 6.52 18.52 1.84
CA ALA A 46 7.29 18.72 0.64
C ALA A 46 7.58 17.40 -0.06
N ALA A 47 6.96 17.24 -1.21
CA ALA A 47 7.25 16.33 -2.30
C ALA A 47 6.62 14.94 -2.22
N CYS A 48 5.64 14.74 -3.07
CA CYS A 48 5.28 13.49 -3.72
C CYS A 48 6.50 12.80 -4.32
N THR A 49 7.25 12.10 -3.51
CA THR A 49 8.31 11.23 -3.99
C THR A 49 7.86 9.81 -3.76
N PHE A 50 7.72 9.04 -4.83
CA PHE A 50 7.53 7.59 -4.75
C PHE A 50 8.84 6.96 -4.24
N ALA A 51 9.20 7.30 -3.01
CA ALA A 51 10.33 6.69 -2.30
C ALA A 51 9.75 5.65 -1.36
N SER A 52 10.19 4.42 -1.48
CA SER A 52 9.94 3.39 -0.50
C SER A 52 11.21 3.18 0.31
N ARG A 53 11.07 3.19 1.64
CA ARG A 53 12.14 2.81 2.55
C ARG A 53 11.78 1.48 3.20
N PRO A 54 12.66 0.47 3.13
CA PRO A 54 12.48 -0.75 3.90
C PRO A 54 12.91 -0.53 5.36
N TYR A 55 12.08 -0.98 6.30
CA TYR A 55 12.37 -1.01 7.72
C TYR A 55 12.32 -2.44 8.20
N HIS A 56 13.43 -2.91 8.78
CA HIS A 56 13.51 -4.25 9.33
C HIS A 56 13.06 -4.25 10.79
N VAL A 57 12.02 -5.03 11.09
CA VAL A 57 11.43 -5.13 12.42
C VAL A 57 11.37 -6.61 12.80
N VAL A 58 11.80 -6.93 14.01
CA VAL A 58 11.63 -8.27 14.59
C VAL A 58 10.65 -8.13 15.73
N LEU A 59 9.52 -8.84 15.64
CA LEU A 59 8.56 -8.90 16.72
C LEU A 59 8.99 -9.93 17.79
N GLU A 60 8.44 -9.80 18.99
CA GLU A 60 8.73 -10.68 20.13
C GLU A 60 8.52 -12.18 19.83
N SER A 61 7.64 -12.48 18.85
CA SER A 61 7.44 -13.84 18.31
C SER A 61 8.62 -14.35 17.46
N CYS A 62 9.74 -13.63 17.43
CA CYS A 62 10.90 -13.90 16.58
C CYS A 62 10.61 -13.88 15.06
N LYS A 63 9.46 -13.37 14.63
CA LYS A 63 9.17 -13.17 13.21
C LYS A 63 9.78 -11.86 12.72
N ALA A 64 10.54 -11.96 11.64
CA ALA A 64 11.15 -10.82 10.98
C ALA A 64 10.23 -10.27 9.89
N TYR A 65 10.06 -8.95 9.88
CA TYR A 65 9.30 -8.22 8.88
C TYR A 65 10.18 -7.18 8.20
N CYS A 66 10.00 -7.03 6.90
CA CYS A 66 10.52 -5.91 6.13
C CYS A 66 9.33 -5.02 5.74
N ILE A 67 9.19 -3.89 6.42
CA ILE A 67 8.08 -2.96 6.22
C ILE A 67 8.50 -1.92 5.20
N TRP A 68 7.78 -1.85 4.09
CA TRP A 68 7.99 -0.89 3.02
C TRP A 68 7.03 0.28 3.20
N ASP A 69 7.52 1.38 3.75
CA ASP A 69 6.75 2.63 3.82
C ASP A 69 6.76 3.29 2.44
N THR A 70 5.62 3.30 1.79
CA THR A 70 5.46 3.98 0.51
C THR A 70 4.94 5.39 0.76
N ILE A 71 5.64 6.39 0.22
CA ILE A 71 5.13 7.77 0.25
C ILE A 71 3.85 7.83 -0.58
N GLY A 72 2.82 8.45 -0.03
CA GLY A 72 1.50 8.49 -0.63
C GLY A 72 1.54 9.00 -2.07
N LEU A 73 1.03 8.22 -3.01
CA LEU A 73 0.83 8.59 -4.41
C LEU A 73 -0.32 9.61 -4.56
N ASN A 74 -0.80 10.16 -3.48
CA ASN A 74 -2.07 10.83 -3.38
C ASN A 74 -1.97 12.26 -2.89
N GLU A 75 -1.36 13.06 -3.71
CA GLU A 75 -1.93 14.40 -3.80
C GLU A 75 -3.01 14.34 -4.90
N PRO A 76 -4.15 15.01 -4.72
CA PRO A 76 -5.23 15.01 -5.72
C PRO A 76 -4.75 15.53 -7.08
N GLU A 77 -3.52 16.00 -7.16
CA GLU A 77 -2.88 16.56 -8.32
C GLU A 77 -1.42 16.09 -8.46
N ILE A 78 -1.17 14.80 -8.69
CA ILE A 78 0.15 14.37 -9.13
C ILE A 78 0.49 15.13 -10.41
N SER A 79 1.57 15.93 -10.39
CA SER A 79 2.06 16.62 -11.57
C SER A 79 2.77 15.64 -12.52
N ARG A 80 2.94 16.08 -13.78
CA ARG A 80 3.73 15.29 -14.75
C ARG A 80 5.17 15.07 -14.26
N GLU A 81 5.76 16.08 -13.65
CA GLU A 81 7.11 16.06 -13.09
C GLU A 81 7.22 15.08 -11.93
N ASP A 82 6.22 15.03 -11.06
CA ASP A 82 6.18 14.08 -9.94
C ASP A 82 6.03 12.65 -10.42
N TYR A 83 5.18 12.41 -11.43
CA TYR A 83 5.07 11.12 -12.08
C TYR A 83 6.42 10.67 -12.67
N LEU A 84 7.11 11.57 -13.39
CA LEU A 84 8.43 11.27 -13.95
C LEU A 84 9.49 11.01 -12.86
N ARG A 85 9.41 11.72 -11.73
CA ARG A 85 10.27 11.44 -10.56
C ARG A 85 9.97 10.07 -9.93
N ALA A 86 8.70 9.71 -9.85
CA ALA A 86 8.27 8.44 -9.28
C ALA A 86 8.78 7.20 -10.04
N ILE A 87 9.07 7.31 -11.34
CA ILE A 87 9.47 6.17 -12.20
C ILE A 87 10.66 5.40 -11.61
N LYS A 88 11.74 6.10 -11.26
CA LYS A 88 12.95 5.46 -10.71
C LYS A 88 12.68 4.74 -9.39
N HIS A 89 11.93 5.38 -8.51
CA HIS A 89 11.61 4.83 -7.20
C HIS A 89 10.66 3.62 -7.30
N ALA A 90 9.67 3.70 -8.19
CA ALA A 90 8.76 2.59 -8.46
C ALA A 90 9.51 1.38 -9.02
N TYR A 91 10.43 1.60 -9.97
CA TYR A 91 11.25 0.54 -10.52
C TYR A 91 12.15 -0.10 -9.46
N LYS A 92 12.77 0.74 -8.61
CA LYS A 92 13.58 0.25 -7.50
C LYS A 92 12.74 -0.59 -6.53
N LEU A 93 11.58 -0.09 -6.11
CA LEU A 93 10.67 -0.83 -5.21
C LEU A 93 10.32 -2.20 -5.78
N ILE A 94 9.91 -2.26 -7.04
CA ILE A 94 9.55 -3.53 -7.69
C ILE A 94 10.73 -4.50 -7.72
N LYS A 95 11.93 -4.01 -8.06
CA LYS A 95 13.14 -4.84 -8.06
C LYS A 95 13.52 -5.35 -6.66
N ASP A 96 13.40 -4.49 -5.67
CA ASP A 96 13.73 -4.85 -4.29
C ASP A 96 12.70 -5.88 -3.75
N LEU A 97 11.41 -5.71 -4.03
CA LEU A 97 10.36 -6.66 -3.67
C LEU A 97 10.54 -8.02 -4.40
N GLU A 98 10.89 -8.00 -5.69
CA GLU A 98 11.18 -9.22 -6.46
C GLU A 98 12.32 -10.01 -5.81
N ARG A 99 13.40 -9.33 -5.42
CA ARG A 99 14.60 -9.94 -4.82
C ARG A 99 14.36 -10.43 -3.40
N SER A 100 13.53 -9.73 -2.64
CA SER A 100 13.25 -10.05 -1.24
C SER A 100 12.13 -11.10 -1.05
N GLY A 101 11.69 -11.76 -2.11
CA GLY A 101 10.70 -12.84 -2.03
C GLY A 101 9.25 -12.43 -2.31
N GLY A 102 9.02 -11.21 -2.81
CA GLY A 102 7.66 -10.73 -3.14
C GLY A 102 6.96 -10.03 -1.98
N ILE A 103 5.63 -9.84 -2.09
CA ILE A 103 4.80 -9.16 -1.10
C ILE A 103 3.99 -10.21 -0.32
N HIS A 104 3.97 -10.11 1.00
CA HIS A 104 3.22 -11.02 1.87
C HIS A 104 1.95 -10.37 2.42
N LEU A 105 1.94 -9.05 2.60
CA LEU A 105 0.82 -8.31 3.19
C LEU A 105 0.78 -6.88 2.64
N LEU A 106 -0.42 -6.40 2.40
CA LEU A 106 -0.72 -5.00 2.14
C LEU A 106 -1.38 -4.38 3.35
N LEU A 107 -0.96 -3.16 3.75
CA LEU A 107 -1.62 -2.37 4.79
C LEU A 107 -2.08 -1.03 4.21
N LEU A 108 -3.40 -0.86 4.09
CA LEU A 108 -4.02 0.42 3.73
C LEU A 108 -4.16 1.26 4.99
N CYS A 109 -3.33 2.30 5.11
CA CYS A 109 -3.37 3.25 6.21
C CYS A 109 -4.23 4.46 5.84
N MET A 110 -5.20 4.83 6.69
CA MET A 110 -6.12 5.93 6.43
C MET A 110 -6.64 6.61 7.70
N ARG A 111 -7.22 7.82 7.54
CA ARG A 111 -7.92 8.56 8.61
C ARG A 111 -9.42 8.55 8.31
N GLY A 112 -10.18 7.81 9.05
CA GLY A 112 -11.63 7.92 9.23
C GLY A 112 -12.56 8.07 8.01
N ARG A 113 -12.11 8.50 6.82
CA ARG A 113 -12.97 8.73 5.65
C ARG A 113 -12.43 8.05 4.40
N ILE A 114 -13.31 7.41 3.63
CA ILE A 114 -12.99 6.87 2.32
C ILE A 114 -13.06 7.99 1.29
N THR A 115 -11.92 8.60 1.02
CA THR A 115 -11.76 9.65 0.00
C THR A 115 -11.62 9.04 -1.40
N LYS A 116 -11.68 9.87 -2.44
CA LYS A 116 -11.33 9.46 -3.80
C LYS A 116 -9.89 8.92 -3.88
N SER A 117 -8.98 9.53 -3.14
CA SER A 117 -7.58 9.10 -3.06
C SER A 117 -7.42 7.74 -2.41
N VAL A 118 -8.14 7.44 -1.33
CA VAL A 118 -8.18 6.10 -0.72
C VAL A 118 -8.61 5.04 -1.73
N GLN A 119 -9.68 5.31 -2.50
CA GLN A 119 -10.17 4.40 -3.55
C GLN A 119 -9.14 4.20 -4.67
N GLN A 120 -8.48 5.28 -5.11
CA GLN A 120 -7.43 5.20 -6.13
C GLN A 120 -6.23 4.38 -5.64
N ASN A 121 -5.80 4.57 -4.40
CA ASN A 121 -4.74 3.76 -3.80
C ASN A 121 -5.13 2.30 -3.69
N TYR A 122 -6.33 2.00 -3.22
CA TYR A 122 -6.82 0.63 -3.20
C TYR A 122 -6.76 -0.02 -4.59
N ARG A 123 -7.28 0.66 -5.61
CA ARG A 123 -7.20 0.17 -7.00
C ARG A 123 -5.77 -0.06 -7.45
N LEU A 124 -4.86 0.88 -7.18
CA LEU A 124 -3.47 0.78 -7.62
C LEU A 124 -2.73 -0.36 -6.93
N PHE A 125 -2.75 -0.41 -5.60
CA PHE A 125 -1.97 -1.38 -4.85
C PHE A 125 -2.63 -2.77 -4.82
N VAL A 126 -3.94 -2.84 -4.63
CA VAL A 126 -4.64 -4.12 -4.50
C VAL A 126 -4.95 -4.73 -5.86
N ASN A 127 -5.56 -3.95 -6.77
CA ASN A 127 -6.02 -4.51 -8.05
C ASN A 127 -4.90 -4.57 -9.09
N VAL A 128 -4.10 -3.48 -9.25
CA VAL A 128 -3.08 -3.40 -10.29
C VAL A 128 -1.76 -4.02 -9.85
N LEU A 129 -1.22 -3.61 -8.69
CA LEU A 129 0.07 -4.09 -8.22
C LEU A 129 0.00 -5.57 -7.81
N CYS A 130 -1.01 -5.96 -7.05
CA CYS A 130 -1.09 -7.29 -6.43
C CYS A 130 -2.19 -8.20 -6.97
N GLU A 131 -3.00 -7.76 -7.96
CA GLU A 131 -4.07 -8.56 -8.58
C GLU A 131 -5.04 -9.21 -7.56
N LYS A 132 -5.27 -8.54 -6.43
CA LYS A 132 -6.08 -9.06 -5.31
C LYS A 132 -5.57 -10.39 -4.73
N LYS A 133 -4.32 -10.76 -4.96
CA LYS A 133 -3.74 -12.05 -4.53
C LYS A 133 -3.05 -11.98 -3.17
N ILE A 134 -2.97 -10.79 -2.58
CA ILE A 134 -2.29 -10.55 -1.31
C ILE A 134 -3.34 -10.17 -0.26
N PRO A 135 -3.24 -10.68 0.97
CA PRO A 135 -4.09 -10.23 2.05
C PRO A 135 -3.94 -8.74 2.28
N LEU A 136 -5.07 -8.07 2.55
CA LEU A 136 -5.15 -6.65 2.87
C LEU A 136 -5.60 -6.46 4.31
N GLY A 137 -4.81 -5.74 5.09
CA GLY A 137 -5.21 -5.15 6.36
C GLY A 137 -5.57 -3.67 6.18
N VAL A 138 -6.65 -3.21 6.78
CA VAL A 138 -7.00 -1.79 6.85
C VAL A 138 -6.64 -1.24 8.22
N VAL A 139 -5.84 -0.18 8.25
CA VAL A 139 -5.39 0.47 9.48
C VAL A 139 -5.99 1.86 9.56
N ILE A 140 -6.87 2.08 10.54
CA ILE A 140 -7.49 3.37 10.81
C ILE A 140 -6.71 4.07 11.91
N THR A 141 -6.15 5.21 11.59
CA THR A 141 -5.33 6.01 12.51
C THR A 141 -6.08 7.21 13.08
N HIS A 142 -5.48 7.89 14.07
CA HIS A 142 -6.00 9.10 14.71
C HIS A 142 -7.32 8.88 15.46
N LEU A 143 -7.44 7.74 16.12
CA LEU A 143 -8.63 7.40 16.92
C LEU A 143 -8.43 7.62 18.43
N GLU A 144 -7.45 8.44 18.81
CA GLU A 144 -7.14 8.74 20.21
C GLU A 144 -8.30 9.37 20.99
N ASN A 145 -9.17 10.11 20.28
CA ASN A 145 -10.31 10.80 20.89
C ASN A 145 -11.65 10.06 20.76
N GLU A 146 -11.67 8.91 20.08
CA GLU A 146 -12.87 8.10 19.97
C GLU A 146 -13.19 7.42 21.32
N PRO A 147 -14.45 7.35 21.76
CA PRO A 147 -14.82 6.63 22.97
C PRO A 147 -14.30 5.19 22.99
N SER A 148 -14.40 4.49 21.86
CA SER A 148 -13.83 3.18 21.59
C SER A 148 -13.20 3.18 20.22
N MET A 149 -11.92 2.83 20.13
CA MET A 149 -11.24 2.75 18.83
C MET A 149 -11.89 1.69 17.93
N ASP A 150 -12.21 0.51 18.46
CA ASP A 150 -12.86 -0.57 17.70
C ASP A 150 -14.32 -0.27 17.38
N GLY A 151 -14.99 0.51 18.22
CA GLY A 151 -16.33 1.00 17.95
C GLY A 151 -16.44 1.78 16.64
N TRP A 152 -15.36 2.44 16.24
CA TRP A 152 -15.29 3.13 14.96
C TRP A 152 -15.47 2.14 13.78
N TRP A 153 -14.79 0.99 13.81
CA TRP A 153 -14.93 -0.02 12.74
C TRP A 153 -16.33 -0.59 12.67
N ILE A 154 -16.89 -0.96 13.83
CA ILE A 154 -18.25 -1.52 13.92
C ILE A 154 -19.28 -0.59 13.26
N ALA A 155 -19.13 0.72 13.47
CA ALA A 155 -20.02 1.73 12.89
C ALA A 155 -19.82 1.93 11.37
N ASN A 156 -18.62 1.67 10.85
CA ASN A 156 -18.22 2.06 9.50
C ASN A 156 -17.95 0.89 8.54
N GLU A 157 -17.87 -0.36 8.99
CA GLU A 157 -17.55 -1.52 8.15
C GLU A 157 -18.39 -1.63 6.87
N ARG A 158 -19.71 -1.35 6.98
CA ARG A 158 -20.62 -1.39 5.83
C ARG A 158 -20.25 -0.38 4.74
N VAL A 159 -19.65 0.74 5.12
CA VAL A 159 -19.21 1.78 4.18
C VAL A 159 -18.07 1.25 3.32
N PHE A 160 -17.11 0.50 3.88
CA PHE A 160 -16.04 -0.13 3.08
C PHE A 160 -16.60 -1.08 2.03
N LYS A 161 -17.57 -1.91 2.40
CA LYS A 161 -18.24 -2.83 1.48
C LYS A 161 -18.95 -2.08 0.35
N SER A 162 -19.63 -0.94 0.63
CA SER A 162 -20.30 -0.13 -0.39
C SER A 162 -19.33 0.52 -1.39
N TYR A 163 -18.07 0.76 -0.98
CA TYR A 163 -17.01 1.23 -1.88
C TYR A 163 -16.22 0.10 -2.56
N GLY A 164 -16.62 -1.15 -2.37
CA GLY A 164 -15.92 -2.31 -2.93
C GLY A 164 -14.54 -2.56 -2.34
N ILE A 165 -14.26 -2.04 -1.14
CA ILE A 165 -13.02 -2.28 -0.41
C ILE A 165 -13.19 -3.54 0.43
N ALA A 166 -12.63 -4.65 -0.06
CA ALA A 166 -12.53 -5.90 0.69
C ALA A 166 -11.25 -5.90 1.54
N THR A 167 -11.36 -6.35 2.78
CA THR A 167 -10.23 -6.49 3.69
C THR A 167 -10.24 -7.87 4.36
N ASN A 168 -9.06 -8.38 4.68
CA ASN A 168 -8.87 -9.63 5.42
C ASN A 168 -8.76 -9.40 6.94
N GLY A 169 -8.50 -8.15 7.36
CA GLY A 169 -8.43 -7.75 8.75
C GLY A 169 -8.34 -6.23 8.89
N HIS A 170 -8.49 -5.74 10.10
CA HIS A 170 -8.41 -4.31 10.37
C HIS A 170 -7.78 -4.03 11.74
N ALA A 171 -7.26 -2.82 11.91
CA ALA A 171 -6.85 -2.29 13.20
C ALA A 171 -7.27 -0.83 13.34
N CYS A 172 -7.93 -0.51 14.43
CA CYS A 172 -8.30 0.83 14.83
C CYS A 172 -7.34 1.32 15.90
N ILE A 173 -6.53 2.35 15.59
CA ILE A 173 -5.34 2.68 16.36
C ILE A 173 -5.14 4.19 16.58
N THR A 174 -4.29 4.49 17.57
CA THR A 174 -3.55 5.74 17.68
C THR A 174 -2.04 5.48 17.64
N THR A 175 -1.28 6.40 17.08
CA THR A 175 0.20 6.32 17.04
C THR A 175 0.86 7.30 17.98
N ILE A 176 0.09 8.20 18.61
CA ILE A 176 0.61 9.26 19.48
C ILE A 176 0.35 8.95 20.96
N PRO A 177 1.28 9.29 21.86
CA PRO A 177 1.07 9.16 23.29
C PRO A 177 0.21 10.29 23.89
N GLY A 178 -0.03 11.36 23.11
CA GLY A 178 -0.66 12.59 23.60
C GLY A 178 0.28 13.45 24.44
N ILE A 179 -0.19 14.65 24.80
CA ILE A 179 0.52 15.55 25.71
C ILE A 179 0.49 14.89 27.10
N ASP A 180 1.63 14.92 27.81
CA ASP A 180 1.81 14.29 29.12
C ASP A 180 1.43 12.79 29.16
N GLY A 181 1.39 12.11 27.98
CA GLY A 181 1.14 10.69 27.90
C GLY A 181 -0.33 10.28 28.07
N VAL A 182 -1.28 11.20 27.90
CA VAL A 182 -2.72 10.96 28.12
C VAL A 182 -3.27 9.78 27.27
N PHE A 183 -2.63 9.45 26.14
CA PHE A 183 -3.01 8.33 25.27
C PHE A 183 -2.00 7.18 25.30
N LYS A 184 -1.11 7.13 26.31
CA LYS A 184 -0.06 6.11 26.38
C LYS A 184 -0.63 4.69 26.37
N ASP A 185 -1.65 4.42 27.14
CA ASP A 185 -2.27 3.10 27.22
C ASP A 185 -2.97 2.72 25.91
N ARG A 186 -3.65 3.67 25.26
CA ARG A 186 -4.24 3.46 23.94
C ARG A 186 -3.20 3.21 22.86
N LYS A 187 -2.04 3.87 22.97
CA LYS A 187 -0.92 3.64 22.05
C LYS A 187 -0.34 2.23 22.22
N GLU A 188 -0.20 1.74 23.45
CA GLU A 188 0.27 0.37 23.71
C GLU A 188 -0.76 -0.66 23.23
N GLU A 189 -2.04 -0.49 23.52
CA GLU A 189 -3.14 -1.29 22.95
C GLU A 189 -3.06 -1.31 21.42
N SER A 190 -2.79 -0.17 20.80
CA SER A 190 -2.64 -0.05 19.34
C SER A 190 -1.45 -0.85 18.80
N ARG A 191 -0.35 -0.89 19.56
CA ARG A 191 0.84 -1.69 19.21
C ARG A 191 0.53 -3.19 19.26
N GLU A 192 -0.19 -3.65 20.27
CA GLU A 192 -0.62 -5.04 20.37
C GLU A 192 -1.56 -5.42 19.23
N LYS A 193 -2.57 -4.59 18.93
CA LYS A 193 -3.47 -4.80 17.78
C LYS A 193 -2.72 -4.92 16.45
N MET A 194 -1.72 -4.08 16.24
CA MET A 194 -0.91 -4.16 15.02
C MET A 194 -0.06 -5.42 14.97
N ARG A 195 0.50 -5.85 16.09
CA ARG A 195 1.24 -7.12 16.19
C ARG A 195 0.32 -8.29 15.82
N ASP A 196 -0.86 -8.35 16.42
CA ASP A 196 -1.81 -9.43 16.19
C ASP A 196 -2.30 -9.46 14.74
N LEU A 197 -2.61 -8.30 14.15
CA LEU A 197 -2.99 -8.18 12.75
C LEU A 197 -1.88 -8.68 11.81
N LEU A 198 -0.61 -8.31 12.08
CA LEU A 198 0.52 -8.77 11.29
C LEU A 198 0.70 -10.29 11.39
N LEU A 199 0.60 -10.85 12.59
CA LEU A 199 0.70 -12.29 12.80
C LEU A 199 -0.43 -13.04 12.10
N GLU A 200 -1.68 -12.61 12.28
CA GLU A 200 -2.85 -13.24 11.68
C GLU A 200 -2.77 -13.26 10.15
N LEU A 201 -2.46 -12.13 9.54
CA LEU A 201 -2.49 -12.00 8.07
C LEU A 201 -1.25 -12.55 7.37
N THR A 202 -0.14 -12.78 8.08
CA THR A 202 1.07 -13.38 7.49
C THR A 202 1.26 -14.86 7.82
N MET A 203 0.49 -15.43 8.74
CA MET A 203 0.60 -16.85 9.15
C MET A 203 0.38 -17.85 8.00
N PRO A 204 -0.57 -17.64 7.07
CA PRO A 204 -0.89 -18.65 6.06
C PRO A 204 0.12 -18.76 4.91
N THR A 205 1.00 -17.77 4.72
CA THR A 205 1.83 -17.68 3.51
C THR A 205 3.31 -17.73 3.84
N SER A 206 3.99 -18.80 3.44
CA SER A 206 5.46 -18.91 3.52
C SER A 206 6.17 -18.19 2.36
N GLU A 207 5.48 -17.97 1.24
CA GLU A 207 6.02 -17.34 0.04
C GLU A 207 5.27 -16.04 -0.26
N GLY A 208 6.03 -14.97 -0.49
CA GLY A 208 5.49 -13.70 -0.94
C GLY A 208 5.05 -13.77 -2.40
N TRP A 209 3.96 -13.10 -2.70
CA TRP A 209 3.48 -13.01 -4.08
C TRP A 209 4.32 -12.03 -4.90
N ARG A 210 4.60 -12.43 -6.13
CA ARG A 210 5.28 -11.62 -7.14
C ARG A 210 4.74 -11.95 -8.53
N ARG A 211 4.86 -11.02 -9.46
CA ARG A 211 4.60 -11.31 -10.87
C ARG A 211 5.77 -12.06 -11.49
N GLU A 212 5.51 -12.71 -12.62
CA GLU A 212 6.53 -13.45 -13.38
C GLU A 212 7.75 -12.60 -13.75
N SER A 213 7.57 -11.28 -13.91
CA SER A 213 8.63 -10.38 -14.34
C SER A 213 8.48 -9.01 -13.66
N ALA A 214 9.60 -8.50 -13.10
CA ALA A 214 9.69 -7.12 -12.59
C ALA A 214 9.31 -6.08 -13.65
N ARG A 215 9.57 -6.35 -14.91
CA ARG A 215 9.22 -5.47 -16.03
C ARG A 215 7.71 -5.34 -16.20
N THR A 216 6.97 -6.45 -16.23
CA THR A 216 5.50 -6.46 -16.33
C THR A 216 4.90 -5.79 -15.11
N TRP A 217 5.37 -6.15 -13.94
CA TRP A 217 4.92 -5.59 -12.68
C TRP A 217 5.08 -4.06 -12.63
N PHE A 218 6.26 -3.59 -13.03
CA PHE A 218 6.56 -2.15 -13.12
C PHE A 218 5.69 -1.44 -14.17
N THR A 219 5.51 -2.04 -15.35
CA THR A 219 4.70 -1.46 -16.44
C THR A 219 3.25 -1.25 -16.00
N ASP A 220 2.67 -2.24 -15.33
CA ASP A 220 1.29 -2.16 -14.85
C ASP A 220 1.12 -1.12 -13.73
N LEU A 221 2.07 -1.07 -12.79
CA LEU A 221 2.09 -0.06 -11.75
C LEU A 221 2.13 1.36 -12.35
N MET A 222 3.03 1.59 -13.30
CA MET A 222 3.15 2.90 -13.95
C MET A 222 1.94 3.24 -14.80
N GLY A 223 1.33 2.27 -15.48
CA GLY A 223 0.08 2.45 -16.21
C GLY A 223 -1.08 2.82 -15.29
N GLY A 224 -1.19 2.15 -14.15
CA GLY A 224 -2.16 2.49 -13.11
C GLY A 224 -1.97 3.90 -12.55
N MET A 225 -0.72 4.28 -12.26
CA MET A 225 -0.40 5.65 -11.81
C MET A 225 -0.75 6.69 -12.89
N MET A 226 -0.47 6.40 -14.17
CA MET A 226 -0.79 7.30 -15.29
C MET A 226 -2.29 7.58 -15.39
N LYS A 227 -3.15 6.58 -15.10
CA LYS A 227 -4.61 6.78 -15.08
C LYS A 227 -5.06 7.76 -14.00
N MET A 228 -4.30 7.89 -12.92
CA MET A 228 -4.62 8.81 -11.81
C MET A 228 -4.33 10.28 -12.15
N LEU A 229 -3.51 10.55 -13.19
CA LEU A 229 -3.17 11.92 -13.59
C LEU A 229 -4.38 12.64 -14.18
N PRO A 230 -4.79 13.80 -13.64
CA PRO A 230 -5.91 14.58 -14.16
C PRO A 230 -5.54 15.25 -15.48
N GLY A 231 -6.36 15.05 -16.51
CA GLY A 231 -6.24 15.72 -17.81
C GLY A 231 -5.06 15.28 -18.69
N ARG A 232 -5.19 15.50 -20.01
CA ARG A 232 -4.14 15.11 -20.98
C ARG A 232 -2.87 15.96 -20.88
N SER A 233 -2.98 17.23 -20.55
CA SER A 233 -1.86 18.17 -20.48
C SER A 233 -0.86 17.89 -19.36
N ARG A 234 -1.30 17.17 -18.30
CA ARG A 234 -0.45 16.78 -17.18
C ARG A 234 0.21 15.42 -17.35
N ARG A 235 -0.10 14.69 -18.43
CA ARG A 235 0.46 13.36 -18.69
C ARG A 235 1.76 13.46 -19.46
N PRO A 236 2.84 12.77 -19.03
CA PRO A 236 4.08 12.73 -19.80
C PRO A 236 3.86 12.09 -21.15
N THR A 237 4.64 12.54 -22.12
CA THR A 237 4.68 11.95 -23.46
C THR A 237 5.47 10.63 -23.43
N ASN A 238 5.26 9.79 -24.44
CA ASN A 238 6.06 8.56 -24.60
C ASN A 238 7.56 8.83 -24.71
N LYS A 239 7.94 9.95 -25.32
CA LYS A 239 9.33 10.37 -25.41
C LYS A 239 9.93 10.64 -24.04
N GLU A 240 9.24 11.41 -23.20
CA GLU A 240 9.68 11.72 -21.84
C GLU A 240 9.77 10.45 -20.97
N LEU A 241 8.78 9.54 -21.08
CA LEU A 241 8.80 8.25 -20.41
C LEU A 241 10.02 7.41 -20.85
N MET A 242 10.21 7.28 -22.15
CA MET A 242 11.34 6.52 -22.72
C MET A 242 12.69 7.08 -22.29
N GLU A 243 12.89 8.41 -22.36
CA GLU A 243 14.13 9.05 -21.91
C GLU A 243 14.40 8.81 -20.43
N LYS A 244 13.37 8.87 -19.59
CA LYS A 244 13.47 8.63 -18.16
C LYS A 244 13.81 7.16 -17.85
N LEU A 245 13.17 6.22 -18.52
CA LEU A 245 13.43 4.79 -18.38
C LEU A 245 14.88 4.44 -18.75
N VAL A 246 15.40 5.02 -19.82
CA VAL A 246 16.79 4.81 -20.22
C VAL A 246 17.75 5.40 -19.20
N ARG A 247 17.59 6.68 -18.82
CA ARG A 247 18.55 7.40 -17.98
C ARG A 247 18.51 6.99 -16.51
N GLU A 248 17.31 6.76 -15.96
CA GLU A 248 17.14 6.57 -14.52
C GLU A 248 16.96 5.10 -14.11
N CYS A 249 16.47 4.27 -15.02
CA CYS A 249 16.24 2.84 -14.75
C CYS A 249 17.22 1.93 -15.50
N GLY A 250 18.05 2.48 -16.41
CA GLY A 250 19.06 1.70 -17.15
C GLY A 250 18.49 0.73 -18.18
N PHE A 251 17.26 0.97 -18.68
CA PHE A 251 16.70 0.16 -19.76
C PHE A 251 17.39 0.44 -21.09
N SER A 252 17.47 -0.58 -21.97
CA SER A 252 17.81 -0.35 -23.37
C SER A 252 16.74 0.54 -24.03
N ARG A 253 17.12 1.28 -25.09
CA ARG A 253 16.14 2.08 -25.87
C ARG A 253 14.97 1.22 -26.37
N LYS A 254 15.25 0.00 -26.84
CA LYS A 254 14.24 -0.94 -27.31
C LYS A 254 13.24 -1.28 -26.21
N ASP A 255 13.74 -1.63 -25.01
CA ASP A 255 12.87 -1.97 -23.87
C ASP A 255 12.09 -0.76 -23.36
N ALA A 256 12.75 0.40 -23.27
CA ALA A 256 12.10 1.64 -22.85
C ALA A 256 10.94 2.03 -23.79
N THR A 257 11.13 1.87 -25.12
CA THR A 257 10.07 2.11 -26.11
C THR A 257 8.91 1.15 -25.93
N ALA A 258 9.19 -0.14 -25.72
CA ALA A 258 8.15 -1.15 -25.52
C ALA A 258 7.37 -0.92 -24.21
N ILE A 259 8.06 -0.55 -23.11
CA ILE A 259 7.43 -0.24 -21.83
C ILE A 259 6.55 1.01 -21.95
N ALA A 260 7.06 2.10 -22.55
CA ALA A 260 6.31 3.33 -22.73
C ALA A 260 5.03 3.10 -23.57
N GLY A 261 5.13 2.32 -24.65
CA GLY A 261 3.98 1.92 -25.45
C GLY A 261 2.96 1.08 -24.69
N SER A 262 3.41 0.12 -23.87
CA SER A 262 2.52 -0.69 -23.03
C SER A 262 1.79 0.15 -21.96
N ILE A 263 2.48 1.12 -21.37
CA ILE A 263 1.86 2.06 -20.40
C ILE A 263 0.78 2.90 -21.10
N GLU A 264 0.98 3.30 -22.35
CA GLU A 264 -0.03 4.04 -23.11
C GLU A 264 -1.26 3.20 -23.42
N VAL A 265 -1.09 1.95 -23.80
CA VAL A 265 -2.19 1.00 -24.03
C VAL A 265 -2.99 0.79 -22.75
N ILE A 266 -2.32 0.57 -21.62
CA ILE A 266 -2.99 0.42 -20.30
C ILE A 266 -3.79 1.69 -19.94
N ARG A 267 -3.25 2.85 -20.28
CA ARG A 267 -3.91 4.15 -20.05
C ARG A 267 -5.22 4.30 -20.82
N GLU A 268 -5.28 3.78 -22.04
CA GLU A 268 -6.41 3.93 -22.95
C GLU A 268 -7.53 2.92 -22.73
N GLN A 269 -7.25 1.84 -22.01
CA GLN A 269 -8.28 0.87 -21.64
C GLN A 269 -9.33 1.51 -20.71
N PRO A 270 -10.63 1.41 -21.05
CA PRO A 270 -11.69 1.86 -20.15
C PRO A 270 -11.61 1.06 -18.84
N GLU A 271 -11.85 1.73 -17.71
CA GLU A 271 -12.04 1.01 -16.46
C GLU A 271 -13.26 0.09 -16.67
N SER A 272 -13.06 -1.22 -16.59
CA SER A 272 -14.19 -2.16 -16.56
C SER A 272 -14.97 -1.84 -15.28
N GLU A 273 -16.11 -1.20 -15.46
CA GLU A 273 -17.09 -1.01 -14.40
C GLU A 273 -17.51 -2.40 -13.92
N SER A 274 -17.01 -2.81 -12.77
CA SER A 274 -17.67 -3.85 -11.99
C SER A 274 -18.90 -3.21 -11.32
N GLY A 275 -19.83 -2.76 -12.16
CA GLY A 275 -21.13 -2.28 -11.77
C GLY A 275 -22.00 -3.49 -11.46
N SER A 276 -22.42 -3.59 -10.21
CA SER A 276 -23.53 -4.41 -9.80
C SER A 276 -24.78 -4.02 -10.61
N GLU A 277 -25.19 -4.85 -11.55
CA GLU A 277 -26.55 -4.83 -12.02
C GLU A 277 -27.47 -5.23 -10.85
N THR A 278 -28.00 -4.25 -10.16
CA THR A 278 -29.22 -4.45 -9.38
C THR A 278 -30.36 -4.45 -10.37
N SER A 279 -30.76 -5.65 -10.81
CA SER A 279 -32.05 -5.87 -11.46
C SER A 279 -33.15 -5.59 -10.44
N GLY A 280 -33.68 -4.38 -10.51
CA GLY A 280 -34.97 -4.06 -9.90
C GLY A 280 -36.06 -4.80 -10.67
N SER A 281 -36.56 -5.90 -10.12
CA SER A 281 -37.85 -6.45 -10.49
C SER A 281 -38.94 -5.69 -9.74
N ASP A 282 -39.49 -4.69 -10.42
CA ASP A 282 -40.84 -4.19 -10.14
C ASP A 282 -41.82 -5.31 -10.42
N ASP A 283 -42.41 -5.84 -9.40
CA ASP A 283 -43.64 -6.64 -9.55
C ASP A 283 -44.77 -5.88 -8.87
N GLY A 284 -45.47 -5.09 -9.68
CA GLY A 284 -46.75 -4.51 -9.36
C GLY A 284 -47.85 -5.57 -9.62
N GLY A 285 -48.69 -5.81 -8.64
CA GLY A 285 -49.83 -6.68 -8.78
C GLY A 285 -50.87 -6.53 -7.66
N SER A 286 -51.93 -5.77 -7.97
CA SER A 286 -53.29 -5.82 -7.41
C SER A 286 -53.48 -5.53 -5.92
#